data_037808c92595d0447ea7167013945051
#
_entry.id   037808c92595d0447ea7167013945051
#
_cell.length_a   1.000
_cell.length_b   1.000
_cell.length_c   1.000
_cell.angle_alpha   90.00
_cell.angle_beta   90.00
_cell.angle_gamma   90.00
#
_symmetry.space_group_name_H-M   'P 1'
#
loop_
_entity.id
_entity.type
_entity.pdbx_description
1 polymer ?
#
loop_
_entity_poly.entity_id
_entity_poly.type
_entity_poly.pdbx_seq_one_letter_code
_entity_poly.pdbx_strand_id
1 'polypeptide(L)'
;FVSCKYDDDDTEQIKNKFHPTVGLLNPPYKNKGKGIEELEFVLNNLSMLEKGGRCVAIRPMSCVTDKTGNSYQLKKKILANHTLEAVLSLPEELFHNSKVNTVTCAVVLTAHVPYSENKKTWFGYCRNDGFVKRKNKGRIDANHTWQNIKDEWVSAYINREVIPEFSVMKHVVAEDEWCAEAFLETRYDCLTEDDFLETVKNFYLFNMKSADDLQEDAEEE
;
A
#
# COMPACT_ATOMS: atom_id res chain seq x y z
N PHE A 1 -27.77 8.13 0.94
CA PHE A 1 -26.54 8.02 1.75
C PHE A 1 -26.90 7.35 3.06
N VAL A 2 -26.23 6.25 3.42
CA VAL A 2 -26.44 5.52 4.68
C VAL A 2 -25.13 5.55 5.44
N SER A 3 -25.16 5.90 6.73
CA SER A 3 -24.00 5.88 7.62
C SER A 3 -24.24 4.84 8.70
N CYS A 4 -23.30 3.90 8.87
CA CYS A 4 -23.32 2.89 9.92
C CYS A 4 -21.92 2.69 10.50
N LYS A 5 -21.84 2.05 11.66
CA LYS A 5 -20.55 1.62 12.23
C LYS A 5 -20.01 0.40 11.52
N TYR A 6 -18.73 0.13 11.72
CA TYR A 6 -17.99 -0.97 11.10
C TYR A 6 -18.64 -2.35 11.28
N ASP A 7 -19.20 -2.64 12.43
CA ASP A 7 -19.74 -3.93 12.85
C ASP A 7 -21.25 -3.85 13.21
N ASP A 8 -21.96 -2.89 12.61
CA ASP A 8 -23.38 -2.66 12.91
C ASP A 8 -24.27 -3.65 12.16
N ASP A 9 -25.36 -4.12 12.76
CA ASP A 9 -26.38 -4.96 12.14
C ASP A 9 -26.96 -4.33 10.86
N ASP A 10 -26.90 -3.01 10.76
CA ASP A 10 -27.29 -2.26 9.56
C ASP A 10 -26.44 -2.62 8.32
N THR A 11 -25.21 -3.17 8.49
CA THR A 11 -24.38 -3.58 7.36
C THR A 11 -25.00 -4.72 6.57
N GLU A 12 -25.62 -5.69 7.23
CA GLU A 12 -26.33 -6.77 6.55
C GLU A 12 -27.59 -6.28 5.82
N GLN A 13 -28.30 -5.32 6.41
CA GLN A 13 -29.46 -4.70 5.75
C GLN A 13 -29.04 -3.94 4.48
N ILE A 14 -27.91 -3.22 4.54
CA ILE A 14 -27.33 -2.51 3.38
C ILE A 14 -26.96 -3.52 2.29
N LYS A 15 -26.27 -4.60 2.64
CA LYS A 15 -25.91 -5.68 1.71
C LYS A 15 -27.14 -6.23 1.00
N ASN A 16 -28.15 -6.65 1.77
CA ASN A 16 -29.35 -7.30 1.24
C ASN A 16 -30.23 -6.33 0.42
N LYS A 17 -30.16 -5.04 0.69
CA LYS A 17 -30.95 -4.03 -0.02
C LYS A 17 -30.27 -3.53 -1.31
N PHE A 18 -28.94 -3.38 -1.31
CA PHE A 18 -28.22 -2.66 -2.37
C PHE A 18 -27.32 -3.56 -3.21
N HIS A 19 -27.02 -4.79 -2.78
CA HIS A 19 -26.15 -5.73 -3.51
C HIS A 19 -24.87 -5.09 -4.04
N PRO A 20 -24.02 -4.50 -3.16
CA PRO A 20 -22.87 -3.71 -3.58
C PRO A 20 -21.86 -4.56 -4.33
N THR A 21 -21.32 -4.03 -5.42
CA THR A 21 -20.30 -4.69 -6.26
C THR A 21 -18.95 -4.01 -6.17
N VAL A 22 -18.87 -2.83 -5.56
CA VAL A 22 -17.63 -2.05 -5.40
C VAL A 22 -17.51 -1.57 -3.96
N GLY A 23 -16.32 -1.78 -3.39
CA GLY A 23 -15.93 -1.25 -2.09
C GLY A 23 -14.67 -0.39 -2.20
N LEU A 24 -14.71 0.80 -1.61
CA LEU A 24 -13.56 1.70 -1.47
C LEU A 24 -13.31 1.96 0.00
N LEU A 25 -12.07 1.77 0.45
CA LEU A 25 -11.70 1.89 1.85
C LEU A 25 -10.44 2.75 2.04
N ASN A 26 -10.54 3.67 2.97
CA ASN A 26 -9.40 4.32 3.60
C ASN A 26 -9.72 4.47 5.10
N PRO A 27 -9.78 3.38 5.87
CA PRO A 27 -10.11 3.44 7.28
C PRO A 27 -8.96 3.98 8.12
N PRO A 28 -9.23 4.34 9.39
CA PRO A 28 -8.19 4.76 10.32
C PRO A 28 -7.16 3.65 10.50
N TYR A 29 -5.90 4.05 10.65
CA TYR A 29 -4.80 3.13 10.91
C TYR A 29 -4.69 2.86 12.41
N LYS A 30 -4.30 1.62 12.76
CA LYS A 30 -4.09 1.18 14.13
C LYS A 30 -3.02 2.04 14.82
N ASN A 31 -3.34 2.58 15.99
CA ASN A 31 -2.41 3.44 16.71
C ASN A 31 -1.73 2.64 17.84
N LYS A 32 -0.38 2.53 17.80
CA LYS A 32 0.46 1.90 18.83
C LYS A 32 -0.06 0.52 19.32
N GLY A 33 -0.49 -0.31 18.37
CA GLY A 33 -0.98 -1.65 18.69
C GLY A 33 -2.38 -1.71 19.28
N LYS A 34 -3.11 -0.60 19.37
CA LYS A 34 -4.50 -0.54 19.85
C LYS A 34 -5.45 -0.30 18.68
N GLY A 35 -6.58 -0.97 18.67
CA GLY A 35 -7.61 -0.83 17.65
C GLY A 35 -7.81 -2.11 16.83
N ILE A 36 -8.66 -2.01 15.82
CA ILE A 36 -8.98 -3.08 14.88
C ILE A 36 -7.84 -3.19 13.86
N GLU A 37 -7.48 -4.41 13.49
CA GLU A 37 -6.47 -4.65 12.46
C GLU A 37 -6.95 -4.13 11.10
N GLU A 38 -6.07 -3.48 10.35
CA GLU A 38 -6.43 -2.85 9.09
C GLU A 38 -7.03 -3.84 8.08
N LEU A 39 -6.55 -5.08 8.06
CA LEU A 39 -7.09 -6.12 7.19
C LEU A 39 -8.45 -6.67 7.64
N GLU A 40 -8.88 -6.47 8.88
CA GLU A 40 -10.23 -6.80 9.32
C GLU A 40 -11.27 -5.89 8.66
N PHE A 41 -10.98 -4.60 8.50
CA PHE A 41 -11.83 -3.69 7.73
C PHE A 41 -11.96 -4.14 6.26
N VAL A 42 -10.87 -4.68 5.69
CA VAL A 42 -10.91 -5.23 4.32
C VAL A 42 -11.82 -6.44 4.25
N LEU A 43 -11.69 -7.39 5.17
CA LEU A 43 -12.52 -8.59 5.23
C LEU A 43 -13.99 -8.25 5.45
N ASN A 44 -14.29 -7.29 6.33
CA ASN A 44 -15.67 -6.82 6.52
C ASN A 44 -16.23 -6.22 5.22
N ASN A 45 -15.49 -5.33 4.57
CA ASN A 45 -15.94 -4.77 3.29
C ASN A 45 -16.16 -5.85 2.23
N LEU A 46 -15.23 -6.81 2.11
CA LEU A 46 -15.38 -7.94 1.17
C LEU A 46 -16.61 -8.79 1.47
N SER A 47 -16.98 -8.97 2.75
CA SER A 47 -18.18 -9.72 3.14
C SER A 47 -19.47 -9.05 2.71
N MET A 48 -19.44 -7.72 2.53
CA MET A 48 -20.56 -6.90 2.08
C MET A 48 -20.80 -6.98 0.57
N LEU A 49 -19.75 -7.30 -0.20
CA LEU A 49 -19.81 -7.28 -1.66
C LEU A 49 -20.45 -8.54 -2.23
N GLU A 50 -21.07 -8.41 -3.38
CA GLU A 50 -21.49 -9.54 -4.20
C GLU A 50 -20.28 -10.36 -4.69
N LYS A 51 -20.51 -11.62 -5.00
CA LYS A 51 -19.46 -12.48 -5.57
C LYS A 51 -18.89 -11.88 -6.85
N GLY A 52 -17.58 -11.76 -6.92
CA GLY A 52 -16.87 -11.09 -8.02
C GLY A 52 -16.78 -9.57 -7.89
N GLY A 53 -17.38 -9.00 -6.84
CA GLY A 53 -17.26 -7.56 -6.55
C GLY A 53 -15.82 -7.14 -6.27
N ARG A 54 -15.51 -5.87 -6.54
CA ARG A 54 -14.16 -5.30 -6.44
C ARG A 54 -13.99 -4.47 -5.18
N CYS A 55 -12.99 -4.80 -4.37
CA CYS A 55 -12.58 -3.99 -3.23
C CYS A 55 -11.23 -3.32 -3.50
N VAL A 56 -11.14 -2.02 -3.24
CA VAL A 56 -9.88 -1.27 -3.23
C VAL A 56 -9.69 -0.64 -1.86
N ALA A 57 -8.54 -0.90 -1.23
CA ALA A 57 -8.26 -0.42 0.11
C ALA A 57 -6.87 0.22 0.20
N ILE A 58 -6.79 1.44 0.73
CA ILE A 58 -5.51 2.07 1.09
C ILE A 58 -5.16 1.61 2.50
N ARG A 59 -3.93 1.11 2.68
CA ARG A 59 -3.43 0.48 3.90
C ARG A 59 -2.00 0.87 4.22
N PRO A 60 -1.58 0.82 5.51
CA PRO A 60 -0.17 0.77 5.84
C PRO A 60 0.50 -0.42 5.15
N MET A 61 1.69 -0.20 4.62
CA MET A 61 2.47 -1.27 3.97
C MET A 61 2.74 -2.43 4.94
N SER A 62 2.98 -2.16 6.21
CA SER A 62 3.27 -3.16 7.24
C SER A 62 2.21 -4.27 7.30
N CYS A 63 0.93 -3.95 7.17
CA CYS A 63 -0.13 -4.96 7.29
C CYS A 63 -0.14 -6.00 6.15
N VAL A 64 0.50 -5.71 5.02
CA VAL A 64 0.62 -6.62 3.89
C VAL A 64 2.01 -7.24 3.76
N THR A 65 3.02 -6.69 4.45
CA THR A 65 4.37 -7.26 4.48
C THR A 65 4.64 -8.17 5.67
N ASP A 66 3.84 -8.08 6.74
CA ASP A 66 3.98 -8.94 7.92
C ASP A 66 3.87 -10.43 7.57
N LYS A 67 4.81 -11.22 8.08
CA LYS A 67 4.90 -12.69 7.88
C LYS A 67 4.41 -13.48 9.08
N THR A 68 4.04 -12.81 10.16
CA THR A 68 3.61 -13.42 11.42
C THR A 68 2.45 -12.63 12.04
N GLY A 69 1.93 -13.13 13.16
CA GLY A 69 0.90 -12.41 13.92
C GLY A 69 -0.47 -12.34 13.24
N ASN A 70 -1.25 -11.33 13.63
CA ASN A 70 -2.64 -11.19 13.18
C ASN A 70 -2.74 -10.86 11.68
N SER A 71 -1.90 -9.96 11.18
CA SER A 71 -1.88 -9.59 9.76
C SER A 71 -1.66 -10.81 8.86
N TYR A 72 -0.74 -11.69 9.24
CA TYR A 72 -0.51 -12.96 8.55
C TYR A 72 -1.76 -13.86 8.52
N GLN A 73 -2.45 -14.03 9.65
CA GLN A 73 -3.66 -14.84 9.70
C GLN A 73 -4.78 -14.25 8.85
N LEU A 74 -4.88 -12.93 8.79
CA LEU A 74 -5.85 -12.23 7.95
C LEU A 74 -5.49 -12.37 6.46
N LYS A 75 -4.22 -12.32 6.09
CA LYS A 75 -3.75 -12.62 4.72
C LYS A 75 -4.16 -14.04 4.29
N LYS A 76 -4.00 -15.04 5.16
CA LYS A 76 -4.49 -16.41 4.89
C LYS A 76 -5.99 -16.47 4.63
N LYS A 77 -6.79 -15.79 5.47
CA LYS A 77 -8.24 -15.70 5.29
C LYS A 77 -8.62 -15.02 3.98
N ILE A 78 -7.89 -13.96 3.61
CA ILE A 78 -8.11 -13.25 2.35
C ILE A 78 -7.89 -14.19 1.18
N LEU A 79 -6.74 -14.86 1.07
CA LEU A 79 -6.43 -15.74 -0.06
C LEU A 79 -7.35 -16.98 -0.12
N ALA A 80 -7.79 -17.49 1.04
CA ALA A 80 -8.70 -18.63 1.09
C ALA A 80 -10.08 -18.32 0.51
N ASN A 81 -10.54 -17.07 0.56
CA ASN A 81 -11.92 -16.71 0.22
C ASN A 81 -12.02 -15.66 -0.90
N HIS A 82 -10.95 -14.94 -1.19
CA HIS A 82 -10.92 -13.79 -2.10
C HIS A 82 -9.67 -13.83 -2.96
N THR A 83 -9.69 -13.14 -4.08
CA THR A 83 -8.54 -13.05 -4.98
C THR A 83 -7.81 -11.71 -4.81
N LEU A 84 -6.51 -11.76 -4.52
CA LEU A 84 -5.63 -10.60 -4.56
C LEU A 84 -5.28 -10.29 -6.02
N GLU A 85 -5.83 -9.21 -6.54
CA GLU A 85 -5.67 -8.81 -7.94
C GLU A 85 -4.43 -7.95 -8.17
N ALA A 86 -4.19 -7.01 -7.25
CA ALA A 86 -3.04 -6.12 -7.33
C ALA A 86 -2.67 -5.51 -5.99
N VAL A 87 -1.41 -5.11 -5.87
CA VAL A 87 -0.90 -4.23 -4.81
C VAL A 87 -0.05 -3.14 -5.44
N LEU A 88 -0.37 -1.89 -5.12
CA LEU A 88 0.35 -0.72 -5.59
C LEU A 88 1.07 -0.09 -4.39
N SER A 89 2.39 -0.02 -4.43
CA SER A 89 3.20 0.72 -3.46
C SER A 89 3.03 2.21 -3.73
N LEU A 90 2.44 2.95 -2.79
CA LEU A 90 2.10 4.37 -2.95
C LEU A 90 3.25 5.28 -2.48
N PRO A 91 3.26 6.57 -2.88
CA PRO A 91 4.26 7.54 -2.44
C PRO A 91 4.34 7.65 -0.92
N GLU A 92 5.55 7.72 -0.36
CA GLU A 92 5.78 7.73 1.08
C GLU A 92 5.14 8.92 1.80
N GLU A 93 5.07 10.05 1.11
CA GLU A 93 4.56 11.31 1.65
C GLU A 93 3.10 11.58 1.31
N LEU A 94 2.35 10.56 0.88
CA LEU A 94 0.96 10.73 0.43
C LEU A 94 0.08 11.44 1.48
N PHE A 95 0.30 11.15 2.76
CA PHE A 95 -0.44 11.72 3.89
C PHE A 95 0.31 12.81 4.65
N HIS A 96 1.33 13.43 4.05
CA HIS A 96 2.14 14.48 4.69
C HIS A 96 1.31 15.61 5.30
N ASN A 97 0.28 16.08 4.60
CA ASN A 97 -0.60 17.15 5.09
C ASN A 97 -1.41 16.75 6.34
N SER A 98 -1.59 15.46 6.58
CA SER A 98 -2.25 14.91 7.76
C SER A 98 -1.28 14.57 8.89
N LYS A 99 0.01 14.94 8.76
CA LYS A 99 1.09 14.62 9.71
C LYS A 99 1.26 13.12 9.97
N VAL A 100 0.91 12.27 9.00
CA VAL A 100 1.05 10.82 9.06
C VAL A 100 2.20 10.43 8.14
N ASN A 101 3.28 9.91 8.74
CA ASN A 101 4.46 9.40 8.01
C ASN A 101 4.39 7.89 7.83
N THR A 102 3.26 7.39 7.38
CA THR A 102 3.06 5.96 7.16
C THR A 102 3.21 5.65 5.67
N VAL A 103 4.12 4.73 5.36
CA VAL A 103 4.24 4.15 4.02
C VAL A 103 3.01 3.32 3.73
N THR A 104 2.35 3.59 2.63
CA THR A 104 1.06 2.98 2.29
C THR A 104 1.08 2.23 0.97
N CYS A 105 0.11 1.33 0.82
CA CYS A 105 -0.19 0.66 -0.43
C CYS A 105 -1.70 0.69 -0.71
N ALA A 106 -2.05 0.54 -1.99
CA ALA A 106 -3.42 0.24 -2.40
C ALA A 106 -3.51 -1.25 -2.73
N VAL A 107 -4.46 -1.93 -2.08
CA VAL A 107 -4.73 -3.36 -2.29
C VAL A 107 -6.01 -3.49 -3.09
N VAL A 108 -5.99 -4.27 -4.17
CA VAL A 108 -7.14 -4.54 -5.03
C VAL A 108 -7.53 -6.01 -4.91
N LEU A 109 -8.78 -6.27 -4.56
CA LEU A 109 -9.29 -7.61 -4.30
C LEU A 109 -10.57 -7.90 -5.06
N THR A 110 -10.79 -9.16 -5.40
CA THR A 110 -12.07 -9.67 -5.92
C THR A 110 -12.75 -10.50 -4.83
N ALA A 111 -13.99 -10.13 -4.49
CA ALA A 111 -14.74 -10.73 -3.40
C ALA A 111 -15.24 -12.14 -3.75
N HIS A 112 -15.21 -13.05 -2.77
CA HIS A 112 -15.80 -14.38 -2.81
C HIS A 112 -15.34 -15.27 -3.99
N VAL A 113 -14.10 -15.05 -4.43
CA VAL A 113 -13.39 -15.88 -5.42
C VAL A 113 -12.05 -16.26 -4.80
N PRO A 114 -11.85 -17.49 -4.33
CA PRO A 114 -10.59 -17.93 -3.75
C PRO A 114 -9.39 -17.72 -4.68
N TYR A 115 -8.24 -17.40 -4.10
CA TYR A 115 -7.02 -17.22 -4.84
C TYR A 115 -6.50 -18.58 -5.34
N SER A 116 -6.47 -18.80 -6.64
CA SER A 116 -6.05 -20.07 -7.22
C SER A 116 -4.54 -20.13 -7.44
N GLU A 117 -3.98 -21.36 -7.48
CA GLU A 117 -2.56 -21.61 -7.70
C GLU A 117 -2.01 -21.04 -9.02
N ASN A 118 -2.87 -20.95 -10.04
CA ASN A 118 -2.49 -20.40 -11.35
C ASN A 118 -2.66 -18.87 -11.44
N LYS A 119 -3.24 -18.25 -10.42
CA LYS A 119 -3.45 -16.79 -10.38
C LYS A 119 -2.15 -16.09 -10.04
N LYS A 120 -1.90 -14.99 -10.74
CA LYS A 120 -0.83 -14.05 -10.40
C LYS A 120 -1.43 -12.72 -10.00
N THR A 121 -0.85 -12.10 -8.99
CA THR A 121 -1.12 -10.74 -8.53
C THR A 121 -0.21 -9.77 -9.27
N TRP A 122 -0.76 -8.64 -9.68
CA TRP A 122 0.02 -7.55 -10.26
C TRP A 122 0.55 -6.64 -9.14
N PHE A 123 1.83 -6.36 -9.16
CA PHE A 123 2.50 -5.44 -8.23
C PHE A 123 3.04 -4.25 -8.99
N GLY A 124 2.69 -3.04 -8.55
CA GLY A 124 3.14 -1.78 -9.15
C GLY A 124 3.89 -0.90 -8.16
N TYR A 125 5.05 -0.40 -8.55
CA TYR A 125 5.88 0.52 -7.77
C TYR A 125 5.49 1.97 -8.09
N CYS A 126 4.37 2.41 -7.52
CA CYS A 126 3.77 3.72 -7.76
C CYS A 126 4.29 4.78 -6.75
N ARG A 127 5.60 4.85 -6.53
CA ARG A 127 6.22 5.73 -5.53
C ARG A 127 6.40 7.16 -6.01
N ASN A 128 6.71 7.34 -7.28
CA ASN A 128 6.96 8.66 -7.84
C ASN A 128 5.71 9.17 -8.57
N ASP A 129 4.95 10.03 -7.92
CA ASP A 129 3.75 10.67 -8.47
C ASP A 129 4.01 12.07 -9.05
N GLY A 130 5.27 12.52 -9.10
CA GLY A 130 5.65 13.84 -9.61
C GLY A 130 5.37 15.02 -8.67
N PHE A 131 4.72 14.77 -7.52
CA PHE A 131 4.45 15.83 -6.55
C PHE A 131 5.72 16.17 -5.75
N VAL A 132 5.95 17.46 -5.55
CA VAL A 132 7.07 18.00 -4.76
C VAL A 132 6.58 18.77 -3.56
N LYS A 133 7.31 18.69 -2.45
CA LYS A 133 7.04 19.51 -1.26
C LYS A 133 7.41 20.97 -1.49
N ARG A 134 6.51 21.87 -1.09
CA ARG A 134 6.77 23.31 -1.03
C ARG A 134 6.38 23.87 0.33
N LYS A 135 7.23 24.75 0.87
CA LYS A 135 6.98 25.41 2.17
C LYS A 135 5.60 26.07 2.16
N ASN A 136 4.80 25.82 3.18
CA ASN A 136 3.43 26.34 3.39
C ASN A 136 2.37 25.93 2.33
N LYS A 137 2.72 25.08 1.34
CA LYS A 137 1.79 24.62 0.31
C LYS A 137 1.58 23.10 0.33
N GLY A 138 2.38 22.37 1.12
CA GLY A 138 2.35 20.90 1.12
C GLY A 138 2.92 20.31 -0.16
N ARG A 139 2.35 19.18 -0.59
CA ARG A 139 2.71 18.52 -1.85
C ARG A 139 1.91 19.11 -3.01
N ILE A 140 2.58 19.53 -4.04
CA ILE A 140 1.97 20.11 -5.24
C ILE A 140 2.57 19.51 -6.51
N ASP A 141 1.78 19.39 -7.56
CA ASP A 141 2.24 19.03 -8.91
C ASP A 141 2.84 20.26 -9.61
N ALA A 142 4.07 20.60 -9.20
CA ALA A 142 4.74 21.82 -9.69
C ALA A 142 5.14 21.77 -11.17
N ASN A 143 5.32 20.57 -11.70
CA ASN A 143 5.77 20.33 -13.08
C ASN A 143 4.62 19.89 -14.00
N HIS A 144 3.40 19.81 -13.49
CA HIS A 144 2.20 19.35 -14.22
C HIS A 144 2.38 17.96 -14.86
N THR A 145 3.06 17.04 -14.15
CA THR A 145 3.37 15.69 -14.62
C THR A 145 2.37 14.63 -14.17
N TRP A 146 1.57 14.94 -13.16
CA TRP A 146 0.67 13.96 -12.53
C TRP A 146 -0.27 13.27 -13.51
N GLN A 147 -0.84 14.03 -14.45
CA GLN A 147 -1.80 13.44 -15.38
C GLN A 147 -1.18 12.32 -16.21
N ASN A 148 0.04 12.53 -16.74
CA ASN A 148 0.76 11.54 -17.53
C ASN A 148 1.16 10.33 -16.68
N ILE A 149 1.73 10.58 -15.49
CA ILE A 149 2.12 9.51 -14.54
C ILE A 149 0.91 8.66 -14.16
N LYS A 150 -0.21 9.29 -13.84
CA LYS A 150 -1.46 8.59 -13.51
C LYS A 150 -1.94 7.72 -14.68
N ASP A 151 -1.92 8.26 -15.89
CA ASP A 151 -2.39 7.54 -17.07
C ASP A 151 -1.48 6.35 -17.40
N GLU A 152 -0.17 6.48 -17.21
CA GLU A 152 0.80 5.37 -17.28
C GLU A 152 0.52 4.29 -16.23
N TRP A 153 0.30 4.67 -14.96
CA TRP A 153 -0.02 3.71 -13.89
C TRP A 153 -1.33 2.96 -14.16
N VAL A 154 -2.35 3.68 -14.59
CA VAL A 154 -3.66 3.12 -14.91
C VAL A 154 -3.56 2.17 -16.10
N SER A 155 -2.86 2.58 -17.17
CA SER A 155 -2.63 1.73 -18.35
C SER A 155 -1.90 0.44 -17.98
N ALA A 156 -0.79 0.54 -17.28
CA ALA A 156 0.00 -0.61 -16.85
C ALA A 156 -0.83 -1.57 -15.96
N TYR A 157 -1.63 -1.03 -15.04
CA TYR A 157 -2.53 -1.83 -14.21
C TYR A 157 -3.63 -2.53 -15.03
N ILE A 158 -4.30 -1.83 -15.92
CA ILE A 158 -5.40 -2.39 -16.73
C ILE A 158 -4.88 -3.50 -17.64
N ASN A 159 -3.75 -3.27 -18.31
CA ASN A 159 -3.14 -4.19 -19.25
C ASN A 159 -2.30 -5.28 -18.58
N ARG A 160 -2.12 -5.23 -17.23
CA ARG A 160 -1.25 -6.15 -16.47
C ARG A 160 0.18 -6.18 -17.02
N GLU A 161 0.68 -5.02 -17.44
CA GLU A 161 2.00 -4.89 -18.01
C GLU A 161 3.08 -5.22 -16.97
N VAL A 162 4.13 -5.91 -17.42
CA VAL A 162 5.35 -6.17 -16.65
C VAL A 162 6.43 -5.26 -17.20
N ILE A 163 6.77 -4.24 -16.43
CA ILE A 163 7.71 -3.19 -16.80
C ILE A 163 8.88 -3.25 -15.82
N PRO A 164 10.13 -3.37 -16.29
CA PRO A 164 11.31 -3.35 -15.42
C PRO A 164 11.28 -2.19 -14.42
N GLU A 165 11.66 -2.44 -13.17
CA GLU A 165 11.71 -1.46 -12.07
C GLU A 165 10.37 -0.84 -11.66
N PHE A 166 9.28 -1.13 -12.39
CA PHE A 166 7.96 -0.56 -12.11
C PHE A 166 6.91 -1.61 -11.75
N SER A 167 6.80 -2.70 -12.51
CA SER A 167 5.72 -3.66 -12.26
C SER A 167 6.11 -5.10 -12.53
N VAL A 168 5.46 -6.01 -11.79
CA VAL A 168 5.71 -7.46 -11.90
C VAL A 168 4.44 -8.26 -11.61
N MET A 169 4.35 -9.46 -12.21
CA MET A 169 3.28 -10.43 -11.96
C MET A 169 3.83 -11.62 -11.19
N LYS A 170 3.35 -11.86 -9.96
CA LYS A 170 3.76 -12.99 -9.11
C LYS A 170 2.56 -13.72 -8.52
N HIS A 171 2.65 -15.04 -8.44
CA HIS A 171 1.81 -15.82 -7.53
C HIS A 171 2.33 -15.59 -6.11
N VAL A 172 1.43 -15.45 -5.14
CA VAL A 172 1.79 -15.18 -3.76
C VAL A 172 1.08 -16.11 -2.79
N VAL A 173 1.71 -16.30 -1.66
CA VAL A 173 1.16 -16.94 -0.46
C VAL A 173 1.09 -15.96 0.70
N ALA A 174 0.52 -16.34 1.82
CA ALA A 174 0.38 -15.45 2.96
C ALA A 174 1.71 -15.11 3.64
N GLU A 175 2.72 -15.96 3.47
CA GLU A 175 4.09 -15.81 3.97
C GLU A 175 4.89 -14.75 3.21
N ASP A 176 4.45 -14.40 1.99
CA ASP A 176 5.13 -13.41 1.16
C ASP A 176 4.86 -11.98 1.65
N GLU A 177 5.76 -11.08 1.33
CA GLU A 177 5.53 -9.65 1.43
C GLU A 177 4.76 -9.17 0.20
N TRP A 178 3.52 -8.71 0.41
CA TRP A 178 2.68 -8.28 -0.71
C TRP A 178 2.98 -6.82 -1.09
N CYS A 179 4.17 -6.61 -1.63
CA CYS A 179 4.59 -5.30 -2.13
C CYS A 179 5.46 -5.45 -3.39
N ALA A 180 5.53 -4.40 -4.20
CA ALA A 180 6.32 -4.42 -5.42
C ALA A 180 7.81 -4.61 -5.14
N GLU A 181 8.29 -3.98 -4.07
CA GLU A 181 9.69 -3.97 -3.65
C GLU A 181 10.25 -5.37 -3.36
N ALA A 182 9.39 -6.31 -2.93
CA ALA A 182 9.79 -7.69 -2.65
C ALA A 182 10.05 -8.53 -3.91
N PHE A 183 9.54 -8.09 -5.07
CA PHE A 183 9.53 -8.88 -6.30
C PHE A 183 10.21 -8.22 -7.49
N LEU A 184 10.45 -6.91 -7.43
CA LEU A 184 11.17 -6.19 -8.48
C LEU A 184 12.66 -6.53 -8.41
N GLU A 185 13.24 -6.78 -9.57
CA GLU A 185 14.67 -7.03 -9.71
C GLU A 185 15.42 -5.70 -9.72
N THR A 186 16.47 -5.61 -8.91
CA THR A 186 17.37 -4.45 -8.93
C THR A 186 18.33 -4.58 -10.11
N ARG A 187 18.40 -3.56 -10.94
CA ARG A 187 19.31 -3.50 -12.07
C ARG A 187 20.69 -3.00 -11.64
N TYR A 188 21.52 -3.91 -11.18
CA TYR A 188 22.89 -3.58 -10.75
C TYR A 188 23.79 -3.16 -11.91
N ASP A 189 23.48 -3.56 -13.13
CA ASP A 189 24.21 -3.21 -14.35
C ASP A 189 24.12 -1.73 -14.73
N CYS A 190 23.17 -1.01 -14.17
CA CYS A 190 22.98 0.44 -14.36
C CYS A 190 23.66 1.29 -13.30
N LEU A 191 24.14 0.69 -12.19
CA LEU A 191 24.77 1.43 -11.12
C LEU A 191 26.17 1.89 -11.52
N THR A 192 26.45 3.16 -11.28
CA THR A 192 27.75 3.78 -11.50
C THR A 192 28.53 3.92 -10.20
N GLU A 193 29.84 4.20 -10.31
CA GLU A 193 30.67 4.53 -9.15
C GLU A 193 30.13 5.79 -8.41
N ASP A 194 29.62 6.75 -9.17
CA ASP A 194 29.04 7.96 -8.60
C ASP A 194 27.78 7.68 -7.76
N ASP A 195 26.90 6.78 -8.20
CA ASP A 195 25.71 6.35 -7.43
C ASP A 195 26.11 5.70 -6.10
N PHE A 196 27.17 4.89 -6.14
CA PHE A 196 27.73 4.26 -4.94
C PHE A 196 28.31 5.32 -3.98
N LEU A 197 29.10 6.25 -4.50
CA LEU A 197 29.71 7.33 -3.70
C LEU A 197 28.63 8.25 -3.09
N GLU A 198 27.57 8.56 -3.84
CA GLU A 198 26.44 9.34 -3.32
C GLU A 198 25.73 8.59 -2.19
N THR A 199 25.49 7.30 -2.34
CA THR A 199 24.87 6.45 -1.31
C THR A 199 25.72 6.43 -0.04
N VAL A 200 27.05 6.22 -0.17
CA VAL A 200 27.99 6.24 0.96
C VAL A 200 27.97 7.61 1.66
N LYS A 201 28.02 8.70 0.89
CA LYS A 201 27.95 10.06 1.43
C LYS A 201 26.66 10.31 2.21
N ASN A 202 25.52 9.90 1.66
CA ASN A 202 24.23 10.06 2.31
C ASN A 202 24.14 9.24 3.61
N PHE A 203 24.68 8.04 3.62
CA PHE A 203 24.78 7.21 4.83
C PHE A 203 25.64 7.87 5.92
N TYR A 204 26.79 8.43 5.57
CA TYR A 204 27.63 9.16 6.53
C TYR A 204 26.92 10.40 7.08
N LEU A 205 26.27 11.20 6.22
CA LEU A 205 25.53 12.38 6.64
C LEU A 205 24.35 12.02 7.56
N PHE A 206 23.68 10.91 7.30
CA PHE A 206 22.62 10.42 8.18
C PHE A 206 23.15 10.03 9.55
N ASN A 207 24.26 9.27 9.61
CA ASN A 207 24.87 8.87 10.88
C ASN A 207 25.40 10.05 11.68
N MET A 208 25.97 11.08 11.02
CA MET A 208 26.43 12.29 11.70
C MET A 208 25.27 13.05 12.34
N LYS A 209 24.16 13.25 11.61
CA LYS A 209 22.96 13.91 12.17
C LYS A 209 22.38 13.15 13.34
N SER A 210 22.28 11.83 13.23
CA SER A 210 21.78 10.99 14.33
C SER A 210 22.69 11.01 15.56
N ALA A 211 23.98 11.26 15.40
CA ALA A 211 24.91 11.42 16.52
C ALA A 211 24.79 12.80 17.20
N ASP A 212 24.55 13.85 16.41
CA ASP A 212 24.33 15.20 16.93
C ASP A 212 23.00 15.29 17.71
N ASP A 213 21.90 14.66 17.17
CA ASP A 213 20.61 14.61 17.86
C ASP A 213 20.69 13.88 19.22
N LEU A 214 21.53 12.83 19.33
CA LEU A 214 21.76 12.12 20.60
C LEU A 214 22.60 12.90 21.61
N GLN A 215 23.43 13.87 21.17
CA GLN A 215 24.19 14.74 22.06
C GLN A 215 23.34 15.90 22.57
N GLU A 216 22.44 16.47 21.79
CA GLU A 216 21.52 17.52 22.25
C GLU A 216 20.55 16.98 23.31
N ASP A 217 20.02 15.74 23.15
CA ASP A 217 19.16 15.11 24.17
C ASP A 217 19.91 14.81 25.50
N ALA A 218 21.22 14.63 25.46
CA ALA A 218 22.04 14.34 26.64
C ALA A 218 22.51 15.61 27.42
N GLU A 219 22.42 16.77 26.78
CA GLU A 219 22.73 18.06 27.42
C GLU A 219 21.49 18.74 28.04
N GLU A 220 20.28 18.25 27.76
CA GLU A 220 19.01 18.72 28.33
C GLU A 220 18.55 17.93 29.58
N GLU A 221 19.24 16.87 30.01
CA GLU A 221 19.03 16.16 31.28
C GLU A 221 19.99 16.65 32.39
#